data_9a03a01d88b18c3b71fd65e97a5516ff
#
_entry.id   9a03a01d88b18c3b71fd65e97a5516ff
#
_cell.length_a   1.000
_cell.length_b   1.000
_cell.length_c   1.000
_cell.angle_alpha   90.00
_cell.angle_beta   90.00
_cell.angle_gamma   90.00
#
_symmetry.space_group_name_H-M   'P 1'
#
loop_
_entity.id
_entity.type
_entity.pdbx_description
1 polymer ?
#
loop_
_entity_poly.entity_id
_entity_poly.type
_entity_poly.pdbx_seq_one_letter_code
_entity_poly.pdbx_strand_id
1 'polypeptide(L)'
;MVKLEEIFINWLIDKTWETQTLALPNPSVGSMVVDSFNRPLSYAIHQKNGEAHAELEAIKQALIVLNVVDKQKFENLNPWEAYDLILQFHQDALRDCAIYVTLEPCNHEGKTPSCAKLLAGIKIKKVFFSAYDLGSYSKGGAEFLKSRGVEVVPRISQERGERLLYPFLCMREKGHFNLFKIAQRLNSSYKHGQISNQISKAFTHTQRGVANSLIISGKTIVHDQPRLDLRCASRKDREYIPIKILTRQNLSANDYACIQSPEIGIHHNLSTLGLEKGFNLIEGGYEMLESFKEHLDALLLIFSPVFEGEGEKIRQRFDLKYLHSYSIKNNGKEDVFLWFQP
;
A
#
# COMPACT_ATOMS: atom_id res chain seq x y z
N MET A 1 -7.79 27.14 12.59
CA MET A 1 -6.33 27.14 12.32
C MET A 1 -5.90 25.70 12.27
N VAL A 2 -5.30 25.26 11.17
CA VAL A 2 -4.80 23.88 11.04
C VAL A 2 -3.58 23.73 11.96
N LYS A 3 -3.55 22.68 12.76
CA LYS A 3 -2.43 22.43 13.67
C LYS A 3 -1.27 21.76 12.93
N LEU A 4 -0.05 21.98 13.38
CA LEU A 4 1.16 21.45 12.73
C LEU A 4 1.18 19.91 12.70
N GLU A 5 0.74 19.28 13.78
CA GLU A 5 0.61 17.83 13.88
C GLU A 5 -0.35 17.24 12.84
N GLU A 6 -1.43 17.97 12.50
CA GLU A 6 -2.35 17.56 11.43
C GLU A 6 -1.69 17.67 10.06
N ILE A 7 -0.85 18.69 9.84
CA ILE A 7 -0.09 18.84 8.58
C ILE A 7 0.84 17.64 8.39
N PHE A 8 1.63 17.28 9.40
CA PHE A 8 2.59 16.17 9.30
C PHE A 8 1.88 14.82 9.11
N ILE A 9 0.85 14.54 9.91
CA ILE A 9 0.10 13.29 9.77
C ILE A 9 -0.61 13.20 8.41
N ASN A 10 -1.24 14.29 7.95
CA ASN A 10 -1.91 14.29 6.66
C ASN A 10 -0.95 14.08 5.50
N TRP A 11 0.20 14.76 5.53
CA TRP A 11 1.24 14.55 4.54
C TRP A 11 1.74 13.09 4.55
N LEU A 12 1.94 12.52 5.73
CA LEU A 12 2.41 11.15 5.89
C LEU A 12 1.37 10.13 5.39
N ILE A 13 0.07 10.36 5.64
CA ILE A 13 -1.02 9.55 5.10
C ILE A 13 -1.01 9.61 3.57
N ASP A 14 -0.89 10.82 2.97
CA ASP A 14 -0.85 10.98 1.51
C ASP A 14 0.32 10.21 0.90
N LYS A 15 1.50 10.30 1.50
CA LYS A 15 2.68 9.55 1.07
C LYS A 15 2.52 8.03 1.21
N THR A 16 1.83 7.59 2.25
CA THR A 16 1.59 6.15 2.48
C THR A 16 0.62 5.58 1.45
N TRP A 17 -0.37 6.35 1.00
CA TRP A 17 -1.27 5.95 -0.09
C TRP A 17 -0.56 5.68 -1.42
N GLU A 18 0.57 6.33 -1.70
CA GLU A 18 1.36 6.10 -2.92
C GLU A 18 1.90 4.65 -3.01
N THR A 19 1.91 3.91 -1.90
CA THR A 19 2.36 2.52 -1.80
C THR A 19 1.28 1.57 -1.27
N GLN A 20 0.01 1.99 -1.33
CA GLN A 20 -1.10 1.21 -0.80
C GLN A 20 -1.16 -0.19 -1.42
N THR A 21 -1.49 -1.18 -0.59
CA THR A 21 -1.53 -2.63 -0.88
C THR A 21 -0.17 -3.34 -0.96
N LEU A 22 0.95 -2.62 -1.11
CA LEU A 22 2.27 -3.25 -1.26
C LEU A 22 2.77 -3.96 0.02
N ALA A 23 2.25 -3.56 1.19
CA ALA A 23 2.59 -4.19 2.47
C ALA A 23 1.70 -5.41 2.82
N LEU A 24 0.59 -5.63 2.09
CA LEU A 24 -0.34 -6.72 2.41
C LEU A 24 0.38 -8.09 2.55
N PRO A 25 -0.01 -8.89 3.55
CA PRO A 25 -1.14 -8.77 4.47
C PRO A 25 -0.93 -7.83 5.68
N ASN A 26 0.17 -7.10 5.77
CA ASN A 26 0.41 -6.09 6.79
C ASN A 26 -0.29 -4.75 6.44
N PRO A 27 -0.57 -3.88 7.44
CA PRO A 27 -1.07 -2.55 7.16
C PRO A 27 0.00 -1.70 6.45
N SER A 28 -0.46 -0.81 5.55
CA SER A 28 0.38 0.28 5.05
C SER A 28 0.54 1.32 6.15
N VAL A 29 1.76 1.52 6.64
CA VAL A 29 2.08 2.44 7.73
C VAL A 29 3.18 3.39 7.29
N GLY A 30 3.01 4.68 7.60
CA GLY A 30 4.04 5.70 7.47
C GLY A 30 4.48 6.21 8.84
N SER A 31 5.76 6.57 8.96
CA SER A 31 6.34 7.16 10.15
C SER A 31 7.29 8.31 9.79
N MET A 32 7.34 9.36 10.62
CA MET A 32 8.20 10.54 10.46
C MET A 32 8.77 10.95 11.80
N VAL A 33 10.09 11.16 11.85
CA VAL A 33 10.78 11.73 13.01
C VAL A 33 10.98 13.23 12.80
N VAL A 34 10.65 14.02 13.83
CA VAL A 34 10.71 15.48 13.80
C VAL A 34 11.48 15.97 15.03
N ASP A 35 12.39 16.94 14.85
CA ASP A 35 13.19 17.49 15.94
C ASP A 35 12.40 18.49 16.82
N SER A 36 13.03 18.98 17.87
CA SER A 36 12.46 19.96 18.81
C SER A 36 12.11 21.32 18.18
N PHE A 37 12.60 21.61 16.97
CA PHE A 37 12.31 22.81 16.18
C PHE A 37 11.23 22.57 15.12
N ASN A 38 10.56 21.41 15.17
CA ASN A 38 9.55 20.96 14.18
C ASN A 38 10.13 20.76 12.76
N ARG A 39 11.40 20.41 12.62
CA ARG A 39 12.00 20.06 11.32
C ARG A 39 11.94 18.55 11.13
N PRO A 40 11.34 18.04 10.02
CA PRO A 40 11.40 16.63 9.68
C PRO A 40 12.87 16.20 9.49
N LEU A 41 13.31 15.20 10.26
CA LEU A 41 14.62 14.57 10.11
C LEU A 41 14.60 13.42 9.12
N SER A 42 13.52 12.64 9.15
CA SER A 42 13.35 11.46 8.30
C SER A 42 11.89 11.08 8.19
N TYR A 43 11.56 10.27 7.19
CA TYR A 43 10.32 9.53 7.12
C TYR A 43 10.53 8.17 6.45
N ALA A 44 9.67 7.22 6.75
CA ALA A 44 9.66 5.91 6.12
C ALA A 44 8.24 5.37 5.98
N ILE A 45 8.06 4.48 5.02
CA ILE A 45 6.79 3.81 4.75
C ILE A 45 7.05 2.31 4.72
N HIS A 46 6.25 1.55 5.47
CA HIS A 46 6.29 0.09 5.44
C HIS A 46 5.67 -0.42 4.13
N GLN A 47 6.45 -1.12 3.32
CA GLN A 47 6.03 -1.55 1.99
C GLN A 47 6.05 -3.07 1.81
N LYS A 48 6.68 -3.82 2.71
CA LYS A 48 6.84 -5.27 2.53
C LYS A 48 6.71 -6.04 3.83
N ASN A 49 5.86 -7.06 3.80
CA ASN A 49 5.70 -7.97 4.93
C ASN A 49 7.03 -8.65 5.31
N GLY A 50 7.37 -8.61 6.59
CA GLY A 50 8.60 -9.18 7.14
C GLY A 50 9.81 -8.25 7.13
N GLU A 51 9.74 -7.09 6.50
CA GLU A 51 10.73 -6.02 6.62
C GLU A 51 10.45 -5.14 7.85
N ALA A 52 11.40 -4.25 8.17
CA ALA A 52 11.29 -3.29 9.28
C ALA A 52 10.00 -2.46 9.17
N HIS A 53 9.35 -2.23 10.31
CA HIS A 53 8.21 -1.33 10.39
C HIS A 53 8.66 0.11 10.12
N ALA A 54 7.72 0.97 9.72
CA ALA A 54 7.99 2.34 9.35
C ALA A 54 8.69 3.13 10.46
N GLU A 55 8.34 2.89 11.74
CA GLU A 55 8.93 3.56 12.89
C GLU A 55 10.42 3.22 13.04
N LEU A 56 10.78 1.94 12.97
CA LEU A 56 12.16 1.50 13.06
C LEU A 56 13.00 2.09 11.92
N GLU A 57 12.46 2.05 10.69
CA GLU A 57 13.15 2.58 9.52
C GLU A 57 13.29 4.12 9.60
N ALA A 58 12.27 4.85 10.05
CA ALA A 58 12.36 6.30 10.23
C ALA A 58 13.38 6.68 11.32
N ILE A 59 13.42 5.95 12.44
CA ILE A 59 14.40 6.15 13.52
C ILE A 59 15.83 5.90 13.00
N LYS A 60 16.03 4.79 12.29
CA LYS A 60 17.32 4.47 11.65
C LYS A 60 17.80 5.62 10.76
N GLN A 61 16.95 6.12 9.88
CA GLN A 61 17.28 7.23 8.99
C GLN A 61 17.54 8.53 9.75
N ALA A 62 16.79 8.83 10.82
CA ALA A 62 17.04 10.00 11.66
C ALA A 62 18.41 9.96 12.32
N LEU A 63 18.82 8.80 12.85
CA LEU A 63 20.16 8.63 13.46
C LEU A 63 21.29 8.79 12.45
N ILE A 64 21.07 8.34 11.20
CA ILE A 64 22.03 8.55 10.10
C ILE A 64 22.13 10.04 9.74
N VAL A 65 21.00 10.73 9.60
CA VAL A 65 20.95 12.18 9.28
C VAL A 65 21.63 13.01 10.36
N LEU A 66 21.48 12.62 11.63
CA LEU A 66 22.15 13.27 12.76
C LEU A 66 23.64 12.86 12.94
N ASN A 67 24.17 12.02 12.07
CA ASN A 67 25.52 11.45 12.15
C ASN A 67 25.83 10.73 13.49
N VAL A 68 24.80 10.15 14.12
CA VAL A 68 24.96 9.36 15.37
C VAL A 68 25.42 7.93 15.05
N VAL A 69 24.90 7.36 13.96
CA VAL A 69 25.25 6.02 13.48
C VAL A 69 25.56 6.09 11.99
N ASP A 70 26.68 5.48 11.59
CA ASP A 70 27.05 5.39 10.18
C ASP A 70 26.05 4.50 9.42
N LYS A 71 25.65 4.93 8.22
CA LYS A 71 24.76 4.17 7.33
C LYS A 71 25.28 2.75 7.07
N GLN A 72 26.58 2.56 6.91
CA GLN A 72 27.18 1.26 6.63
C GLN A 72 26.94 0.23 7.74
N LYS A 73 26.78 0.67 9.00
CA LYS A 73 26.46 -0.23 10.12
C LYS A 73 25.07 -0.86 10.02
N PHE A 74 24.16 -0.29 9.22
CA PHE A 74 22.82 -0.81 9.00
C PHE A 74 22.69 -1.67 7.74
N GLU A 75 23.75 -1.80 6.94
CA GLU A 75 23.72 -2.59 5.72
C GLU A 75 23.53 -4.08 6.02
N ASN A 76 22.60 -4.70 5.31
CA ASN A 76 22.27 -6.13 5.42
C ASN A 76 21.73 -6.60 6.77
N LEU A 77 21.39 -5.70 7.69
CA LEU A 77 20.79 -6.06 8.98
C LEU A 77 19.32 -6.43 8.79
N ASN A 78 18.90 -7.49 9.46
CA ASN A 78 17.47 -7.78 9.62
C ASN A 78 16.82 -6.80 10.64
N PRO A 79 15.48 -6.77 10.76
CA PRO A 79 14.81 -5.84 11.67
C PRO A 79 15.23 -5.95 13.14
N TRP A 80 15.55 -7.14 13.64
CA TRP A 80 16.00 -7.35 15.02
C TRP A 80 17.42 -6.83 15.25
N GLU A 81 18.33 -7.11 14.33
CA GLU A 81 19.70 -6.59 14.38
C GLU A 81 19.75 -5.07 14.31
N ALA A 82 18.89 -4.46 13.45
CA ALA A 82 18.79 -3.01 13.37
C ALA A 82 18.20 -2.40 14.66
N TYR A 83 17.21 -3.06 15.27
CA TYR A 83 16.63 -2.68 16.56
C TYR A 83 17.68 -2.68 17.67
N ASP A 84 18.46 -3.76 17.81
CA ASP A 84 19.51 -3.88 18.83
C ASP A 84 20.62 -2.84 18.62
N LEU A 85 21.03 -2.62 17.37
CA LEU A 85 22.02 -1.60 17.03
C LEU A 85 21.52 -0.20 17.42
N ILE A 86 20.26 0.13 17.14
CA ILE A 86 19.67 1.42 17.53
C ILE A 86 19.71 1.57 19.05
N LEU A 87 19.24 0.59 19.82
CA LEU A 87 19.24 0.65 21.28
C LEU A 87 20.65 0.79 21.87
N GLN A 88 21.65 0.20 21.23
CA GLN A 88 23.02 0.27 21.68
C GLN A 88 23.67 1.63 21.39
N PHE A 89 23.36 2.27 20.26
CA PHE A 89 24.12 3.41 19.75
C PHE A 89 23.35 4.72 19.60
N HIS A 90 22.08 4.81 20.02
CA HIS A 90 21.24 6.02 19.83
C HIS A 90 21.73 7.27 20.60
N GLN A 91 22.55 7.10 21.64
CA GLN A 91 23.16 8.20 22.42
C GLN A 91 22.19 9.27 22.91
N ASP A 92 20.93 8.89 23.18
CA ASP A 92 19.81 9.79 23.52
C ASP A 92 19.56 10.93 22.48
N ALA A 93 20.08 10.80 21.24
CA ALA A 93 20.03 11.83 20.21
C ALA A 93 18.60 12.20 19.77
N LEU A 94 17.63 11.31 19.99
CA LEU A 94 16.22 11.53 19.66
C LEU A 94 15.35 11.85 20.89
N ARG A 95 15.98 12.09 22.05
CA ARG A 95 15.26 12.31 23.32
C ARG A 95 14.28 13.48 23.28
N ASP A 96 14.63 14.57 22.59
CA ASP A 96 13.78 15.77 22.48
C ASP A 96 12.93 15.79 21.19
N CYS A 97 13.01 14.71 20.40
CA CYS A 97 12.27 14.56 19.15
C CYS A 97 10.85 14.05 19.38
N ALA A 98 10.01 14.26 18.37
CA ALA A 98 8.69 13.65 18.25
C ALA A 98 8.69 12.66 17.07
N ILE A 99 7.83 11.65 17.17
CA ILE A 99 7.53 10.76 16.04
C ILE A 99 6.05 10.82 15.70
N TYR A 100 5.76 10.88 14.42
CA TYR A 100 4.43 10.84 13.84
C TYR A 100 4.22 9.52 13.14
N VAL A 101 3.10 8.84 13.38
CA VAL A 101 2.81 7.53 12.79
C VAL A 101 1.35 7.49 12.31
N THR A 102 1.09 6.89 11.17
CA THR A 102 -0.29 6.76 10.65
C THR A 102 -1.12 5.75 11.42
N LEU A 103 -0.48 4.86 12.19
CA LEU A 103 -1.10 3.81 13.01
C LEU A 103 -0.47 3.81 14.40
N GLU A 104 -1.22 3.42 15.44
CA GLU A 104 -0.69 3.20 16.78
C GLU A 104 0.54 2.27 16.73
N PRO A 105 1.71 2.66 17.33
CA PRO A 105 2.89 1.81 17.37
C PRO A 105 2.61 0.45 18.03
N CYS A 106 2.98 -0.63 17.36
CA CYS A 106 2.70 -1.99 17.84
C CYS A 106 3.42 -2.31 19.15
N ASN A 107 2.72 -3.09 20.03
CA ASN A 107 3.27 -3.53 21.33
C ASN A 107 3.52 -5.05 21.37
N HIS A 108 3.67 -5.69 20.24
CA HIS A 108 3.97 -7.13 20.16
C HIS A 108 5.33 -7.37 19.51
N GLU A 109 5.89 -8.53 19.79
CA GLU A 109 7.10 -9.04 19.16
C GLU A 109 6.75 -10.28 18.34
N GLY A 110 7.30 -10.36 17.14
CA GLY A 110 7.03 -11.45 16.21
C GLY A 110 8.13 -11.56 15.16
N LYS A 111 7.78 -11.49 13.89
CA LYS A 111 8.77 -11.40 12.79
C LYS A 111 9.62 -10.15 12.90
N THR A 112 9.09 -9.10 13.51
CA THR A 112 9.74 -7.81 13.75
C THR A 112 9.65 -7.45 15.23
N PRO A 113 10.58 -6.62 15.76
CA PRO A 113 10.54 -6.14 17.14
C PRO A 113 9.39 -5.14 17.36
N SER A 114 9.00 -4.93 18.62
CA SER A 114 7.97 -3.98 19.03
C SER A 114 8.40 -2.54 18.82
N CYS A 115 7.62 -1.77 18.05
CA CYS A 115 7.85 -0.35 17.84
C CYS A 115 7.69 0.47 19.13
N ALA A 116 6.69 0.14 19.97
CA ALA A 116 6.48 0.82 21.24
C ALA A 116 7.65 0.61 22.21
N LYS A 117 8.24 -0.59 22.25
CA LYS A 117 9.45 -0.84 23.07
C LYS A 117 10.66 -0.09 22.52
N LEU A 118 10.86 -0.03 21.21
CA LEU A 118 11.91 0.76 20.59
C LEU A 118 11.80 2.23 20.97
N LEU A 119 10.61 2.83 20.78
CA LEU A 119 10.35 4.24 21.08
C LEU A 119 10.60 4.57 22.56
N ALA A 120 10.20 3.70 23.48
CA ALA A 120 10.48 3.86 24.90
C ALA A 120 11.99 3.72 25.20
N GLY A 121 12.68 2.76 24.55
CA GLY A 121 14.11 2.49 24.73
C GLY A 121 14.99 3.67 24.30
N ILE A 122 14.69 4.33 23.20
CA ILE A 122 15.38 5.53 22.72
C ILE A 122 14.93 6.81 23.44
N LYS A 123 13.98 6.70 24.38
CA LYS A 123 13.44 7.80 25.18
C LYS A 123 12.87 8.94 24.35
N ILE A 124 12.16 8.60 23.26
CA ILE A 124 11.49 9.61 22.43
C ILE A 124 10.56 10.46 23.30
N LYS A 125 10.52 11.78 23.09
CA LYS A 125 9.73 12.67 23.92
C LYS A 125 8.24 12.52 23.71
N LYS A 126 7.81 12.41 22.44
CA LYS A 126 6.41 12.49 22.08
C LYS A 126 6.07 11.62 20.86
N VAL A 127 4.93 10.98 20.92
CA VAL A 127 4.37 10.16 19.85
C VAL A 127 3.02 10.70 19.45
N PHE A 128 2.85 11.03 18.17
CA PHE A 128 1.58 11.37 17.55
C PHE A 128 1.15 10.22 16.66
N PHE A 129 -0.09 9.80 16.75
CA PHE A 129 -0.59 8.82 15.79
C PHE A 129 -2.04 9.09 15.33
N SER A 130 -2.36 8.55 14.12
CA SER A 130 -3.65 8.77 13.49
C SER A 130 -4.70 7.77 13.95
N ALA A 131 -4.64 6.52 13.50
CA ALA A 131 -5.61 5.48 13.82
C ALA A 131 -5.09 4.55 14.93
N TYR A 132 -6.03 3.99 15.72
CA TYR A 132 -5.70 2.93 16.67
C TYR A 132 -5.48 1.59 15.97
N ASP A 133 -4.57 0.80 16.51
CA ASP A 133 -4.44 -0.60 16.12
C ASP A 133 -5.53 -1.44 16.80
N LEU A 134 -6.46 -1.95 15.98
CA LEU A 134 -7.57 -2.78 16.44
C LEU A 134 -7.20 -4.27 16.52
N GLY A 135 -5.95 -4.64 16.25
CA GLY A 135 -5.45 -6.01 16.35
C GLY A 135 -5.40 -6.51 17.78
N SER A 136 -5.85 -7.75 18.03
CA SER A 136 -5.84 -8.34 19.38
C SER A 136 -4.43 -8.51 19.96
N TYR A 137 -3.41 -8.67 19.10
CA TYR A 137 -2.03 -8.90 19.49
C TYR A 137 -1.16 -7.64 19.45
N SER A 138 -1.44 -6.69 18.57
CA SER A 138 -0.58 -5.54 18.29
C SER A 138 -0.95 -4.28 19.07
N LYS A 139 -2.20 -4.19 19.57
CA LYS A 139 -2.72 -3.06 20.34
C LYS A 139 -2.01 -2.80 21.65
N GLY A 140 -2.23 -1.62 22.21
CA GLY A 140 -1.77 -1.24 23.57
C GLY A 140 -0.41 -0.58 23.58
N GLY A 141 0.12 -0.19 22.42
CA GLY A 141 1.36 0.57 22.34
C GLY A 141 1.27 1.95 22.97
N ALA A 142 0.12 2.60 22.83
CA ALA A 142 -0.14 3.91 23.44
C ALA A 142 -0.09 3.86 24.97
N GLU A 143 -0.74 2.88 25.58
CA GLU A 143 -0.73 2.68 27.04
C GLU A 143 0.67 2.31 27.54
N PHE A 144 1.37 1.42 26.82
CA PHE A 144 2.74 1.06 27.16
C PHE A 144 3.65 2.28 27.13
N LEU A 145 3.61 3.10 26.08
CA LEU A 145 4.43 4.31 25.95
C LEU A 145 4.14 5.32 27.07
N LYS A 146 2.87 5.57 27.39
CA LYS A 146 2.47 6.43 28.52
C LYS A 146 3.02 5.91 29.85
N SER A 147 2.98 4.59 30.09
CA SER A 147 3.54 3.99 31.32
C SER A 147 5.06 4.15 31.43
N ARG A 148 5.75 4.44 30.30
CA ARG A 148 7.19 4.71 30.24
C ARG A 148 7.54 6.20 30.21
N GLY A 149 6.55 7.08 30.42
CA GLY A 149 6.73 8.54 30.49
C GLY A 149 6.81 9.23 29.13
N VAL A 150 6.46 8.55 28.04
CA VAL A 150 6.37 9.15 26.71
C VAL A 150 5.03 9.89 26.57
N GLU A 151 5.05 11.14 26.11
CA GLU A 151 3.81 11.87 25.79
C GLU A 151 3.16 11.28 24.53
N VAL A 152 1.90 10.88 24.61
CA VAL A 152 1.18 10.25 23.50
C VAL A 152 -0.06 11.05 23.14
N VAL A 153 -0.15 11.49 21.88
CA VAL A 153 -1.27 12.25 21.30
C VAL A 153 -1.92 11.43 20.20
N PRO A 154 -3.03 10.76 20.48
CA PRO A 154 -3.73 9.92 19.54
C PRO A 154 -4.72 10.68 18.65
N ARG A 155 -5.25 10.01 17.64
CA ARG A 155 -6.41 10.40 16.81
C ARG A 155 -6.20 11.65 15.95
N ILE A 156 -4.97 11.93 15.55
CA ILE A 156 -4.71 13.02 14.61
C ILE A 156 -5.19 12.65 13.23
N SER A 157 -6.16 13.37 12.68
CA SER A 157 -6.80 13.05 11.37
C SER A 157 -7.30 11.60 11.30
N GLN A 158 -7.92 11.10 12.37
CA GLN A 158 -8.29 9.70 12.60
C GLN A 158 -9.03 9.09 11.41
N GLU A 159 -10.06 9.75 10.89
CA GLU A 159 -10.86 9.25 9.76
C GLU A 159 -10.01 8.97 8.51
N ARG A 160 -9.02 9.82 8.23
CA ARG A 160 -8.09 9.59 7.10
C ARG A 160 -7.17 8.39 7.35
N GLY A 161 -6.70 8.22 8.59
CA GLY A 161 -5.91 7.06 8.99
C GLY A 161 -6.70 5.76 8.91
N GLU A 162 -7.95 5.76 9.33
CA GLU A 162 -8.85 4.60 9.22
C GLU A 162 -9.12 4.21 7.76
N ARG A 163 -9.32 5.20 6.87
CA ARG A 163 -9.43 4.93 5.43
C ARG A 163 -8.15 4.32 4.85
N LEU A 164 -6.97 4.76 5.31
CA LEU A 164 -5.70 4.18 4.89
C LEU A 164 -5.59 2.70 5.27
N LEU A 165 -6.15 2.30 6.41
CA LEU A 165 -6.13 0.91 6.89
C LEU A 165 -7.14 0.01 6.20
N TYR A 166 -8.09 0.55 5.43
CA TYR A 166 -9.21 -0.20 4.88
C TYR A 166 -8.82 -1.50 4.14
N PRO A 167 -7.84 -1.54 3.21
CA PRO A 167 -7.44 -2.78 2.55
C PRO A 167 -6.92 -3.85 3.52
N PHE A 168 -6.14 -3.44 4.52
CA PHE A 168 -5.65 -4.33 5.57
C PHE A 168 -6.80 -4.89 6.43
N LEU A 169 -7.78 -4.04 6.81
CA LEU A 169 -8.93 -4.46 7.60
C LEU A 169 -9.78 -5.48 6.84
N CYS A 170 -10.04 -5.27 5.54
CA CYS A 170 -10.70 -6.25 4.69
C CYS A 170 -9.96 -7.60 4.70
N MET A 171 -8.64 -7.57 4.49
CA MET A 171 -7.82 -8.78 4.50
C MET A 171 -7.86 -9.51 5.84
N ARG A 172 -7.81 -8.77 6.95
CA ARG A 172 -7.84 -9.33 8.30
C ARG A 172 -9.20 -9.92 8.67
N GLU A 173 -10.30 -9.24 8.32
CA GLU A 173 -11.65 -9.57 8.74
C GLU A 173 -12.30 -10.61 7.83
N LYS A 174 -12.09 -10.51 6.53
CA LYS A 174 -12.70 -11.37 5.51
C LYS A 174 -11.77 -12.51 5.04
N GLY A 175 -10.46 -12.42 5.33
CA GLY A 175 -9.45 -13.34 4.77
C GLY A 175 -9.08 -13.03 3.32
N HIS A 176 -9.67 -12.00 2.72
CA HIS A 176 -9.42 -11.58 1.34
C HIS A 176 -9.51 -10.07 1.15
N PHE A 177 -8.97 -9.61 0.03
CA PHE A 177 -9.13 -8.26 -0.48
C PHE A 177 -9.17 -8.30 -2.01
N ASN A 178 -10.32 -7.94 -2.58
CA ASN A 178 -10.57 -7.94 -4.02
C ASN A 178 -10.51 -6.51 -4.55
N LEU A 179 -9.39 -6.17 -5.18
CA LEU A 179 -9.15 -4.86 -5.77
C LEU A 179 -9.41 -4.89 -7.27
N PHE A 180 -10.39 -4.14 -7.74
CA PHE A 180 -10.58 -3.89 -9.17
C PHE A 180 -9.81 -2.63 -9.58
N LYS A 181 -8.99 -2.74 -10.63
CA LYS A 181 -8.20 -1.61 -11.13
C LYS A 181 -8.49 -1.35 -12.60
N ILE A 182 -8.77 -0.09 -12.92
CA ILE A 182 -8.91 0.42 -14.30
C ILE A 182 -7.97 1.60 -14.50
N ALA A 183 -7.18 1.58 -15.58
CA ALA A 183 -6.50 2.76 -16.10
C ALA A 183 -7.29 3.28 -17.30
N GLN A 184 -7.61 4.58 -17.30
CA GLN A 184 -8.44 5.19 -18.35
C GLN A 184 -8.09 6.67 -18.57
N ARG A 185 -8.55 7.20 -19.70
CA ARG A 185 -8.53 8.64 -19.99
C ARG A 185 -9.73 9.34 -19.36
N LEU A 186 -9.76 10.67 -19.36
CA LEU A 186 -10.84 11.46 -18.75
C LEU A 186 -12.22 11.21 -19.37
N ASN A 187 -12.27 10.84 -20.65
CA ASN A 187 -13.52 10.43 -21.32
C ASN A 187 -13.88 8.96 -21.14
N SER A 188 -13.32 8.28 -20.13
CA SER A 188 -13.54 6.85 -19.86
C SER A 188 -13.02 5.89 -20.94
N SER A 189 -12.23 6.37 -21.89
CA SER A 189 -11.56 5.52 -22.88
C SER A 189 -10.41 4.76 -22.25
N TYR A 190 -10.36 3.45 -22.40
CA TYR A 190 -9.26 2.59 -21.91
C TYR A 190 -8.74 1.61 -22.97
N LYS A 191 -9.25 1.69 -24.20
CA LYS A 191 -8.78 0.91 -25.34
C LYS A 191 -7.63 1.63 -26.04
N HIS A 192 -6.75 0.87 -26.63
CA HIS A 192 -5.61 1.28 -27.45
C HIS A 192 -4.52 2.14 -26.78
N GLY A 193 -3.30 1.73 -26.98
CA GLY A 193 -2.10 2.43 -26.55
C GLY A 193 -1.82 2.39 -25.04
N GLN A 194 -0.73 3.05 -24.67
CA GLN A 194 -0.36 3.20 -23.27
C GLN A 194 -1.14 4.37 -22.65
N ILE A 195 -1.91 4.11 -21.61
CA ILE A 195 -2.75 5.11 -20.93
C ILE A 195 -1.95 5.77 -19.83
N SER A 196 -1.48 4.98 -18.85
CA SER A 196 -0.78 5.48 -17.67
C SER A 196 0.72 5.72 -17.92
N ASN A 197 1.31 6.63 -17.13
CA ASN A 197 2.75 6.92 -17.17
C ASN A 197 3.59 5.76 -16.62
N GLN A 198 4.93 5.84 -16.73
CA GLN A 198 5.83 4.74 -16.35
C GLN A 198 5.82 4.44 -14.84
N ILE A 199 5.68 5.46 -13.98
CA ILE A 199 5.65 5.26 -12.52
C ILE A 199 4.33 4.57 -12.12
N SER A 200 3.19 5.00 -12.68
CA SER A 200 1.89 4.36 -12.48
C SER A 200 1.89 2.90 -12.95
N LYS A 201 2.58 2.63 -14.07
CA LYS A 201 2.79 1.28 -14.57
C LYS A 201 3.67 0.45 -13.62
N ALA A 202 4.76 1.04 -13.10
CA ALA A 202 5.64 0.37 -12.14
C ALA A 202 4.88 0.01 -10.86
N PHE A 203 4.05 0.91 -10.34
CA PHE A 203 3.17 0.65 -9.19
C PHE A 203 2.24 -0.55 -9.45
N THR A 204 1.52 -0.56 -10.58
CA THR A 204 0.63 -1.66 -10.95
C THR A 204 1.37 -3.00 -11.08
N HIS A 205 2.56 -3.00 -11.71
CA HIS A 205 3.37 -4.21 -11.80
C HIS A 205 3.90 -4.67 -10.43
N THR A 206 4.18 -3.74 -9.52
CA THR A 206 4.57 -4.07 -8.14
C THR A 206 3.37 -4.64 -7.36
N GLN A 207 2.16 -4.09 -7.54
CA GLN A 207 0.93 -4.69 -6.98
C GLN A 207 0.73 -6.13 -7.45
N ARG A 208 0.94 -6.42 -8.75
CA ARG A 208 0.91 -7.80 -9.27
C ARG A 208 1.92 -8.71 -8.56
N GLY A 209 3.11 -8.18 -8.23
CA GLY A 209 4.13 -8.92 -7.50
C GLY A 209 3.73 -9.28 -6.05
N VAL A 210 2.80 -8.56 -5.46
CA VAL A 210 2.28 -8.78 -4.09
C VAL A 210 1.00 -9.61 -4.09
N ALA A 211 0.11 -9.40 -5.07
CA ALA A 211 -1.19 -10.06 -5.14
C ALA A 211 -1.06 -11.60 -5.23
N ASN A 212 -2.02 -12.31 -4.64
CA ASN A 212 -2.09 -13.76 -4.71
C ASN A 212 -2.50 -14.26 -6.09
N SER A 213 -3.33 -13.48 -6.80
CA SER A 213 -3.70 -13.78 -8.19
C SER A 213 -4.02 -12.49 -8.96
N LEU A 214 -3.78 -12.54 -10.26
CA LEU A 214 -4.28 -11.56 -11.23
C LEU A 214 -5.44 -12.15 -12.01
N ILE A 215 -6.59 -11.47 -11.98
CA ILE A 215 -7.79 -11.89 -12.69
C ILE A 215 -8.00 -10.96 -13.86
N ILE A 216 -8.21 -11.55 -15.05
CA ILE A 216 -8.38 -10.79 -16.30
C ILE A 216 -9.44 -11.43 -17.18
N SER A 217 -10.06 -10.64 -18.08
CA SER A 217 -11.05 -11.17 -19.00
C SER A 217 -10.44 -11.86 -20.20
N GLY A 218 -11.07 -12.94 -20.68
CA GLY A 218 -10.70 -13.59 -21.93
C GLY A 218 -10.73 -12.64 -23.14
N LYS A 219 -11.66 -11.66 -23.14
CA LYS A 219 -11.70 -10.62 -24.19
C LYS A 219 -10.38 -9.83 -24.24
N THR A 220 -9.89 -9.38 -23.09
CA THR A 220 -8.61 -8.65 -22.99
C THR A 220 -7.44 -9.51 -23.51
N ILE A 221 -7.45 -10.82 -23.16
CA ILE A 221 -6.40 -11.74 -23.64
C ILE A 221 -6.38 -11.81 -25.16
N VAL A 222 -7.54 -12.03 -25.79
CA VAL A 222 -7.64 -12.18 -27.25
C VAL A 222 -7.32 -10.87 -27.99
N HIS A 223 -7.80 -9.72 -27.48
CA HIS A 223 -7.65 -8.45 -28.19
C HIS A 223 -6.29 -7.78 -27.96
N ASP A 224 -5.81 -7.78 -26.72
CA ASP A 224 -4.64 -6.97 -26.32
C ASP A 224 -3.36 -7.79 -26.28
N GLN A 225 -3.45 -9.14 -26.31
CA GLN A 225 -2.30 -10.06 -26.21
C GLN A 225 -1.30 -9.65 -25.10
N PRO A 226 -1.76 -9.43 -23.85
CA PRO A 226 -0.93 -8.85 -22.81
C PRO A 226 0.05 -9.87 -22.24
N ARG A 227 1.29 -9.46 -21.97
CA ARG A 227 2.30 -10.34 -21.36
C ARG A 227 2.02 -10.66 -19.89
N LEU A 228 1.33 -9.80 -19.16
CA LEU A 228 0.96 -9.92 -17.75
C LEU A 228 2.13 -10.24 -16.81
N ASP A 229 3.30 -9.77 -17.13
CA ASP A 229 4.54 -9.98 -16.40
C ASP A 229 4.82 -8.88 -15.35
N LEU A 230 5.93 -9.02 -14.63
CA LEU A 230 6.42 -8.11 -13.60
C LEU A 230 7.59 -7.23 -14.06
N ARG A 231 7.80 -7.03 -15.37
CA ARG A 231 9.00 -6.34 -15.91
C ARG A 231 9.18 -4.91 -15.46
N CYS A 232 8.09 -4.20 -15.15
CA CYS A 232 8.12 -2.82 -14.69
C CYS A 232 7.98 -2.69 -13.16
N ALA A 233 7.91 -3.79 -12.41
CA ALA A 233 7.82 -3.73 -10.96
C ALA A 233 9.09 -3.08 -10.38
N SER A 234 8.90 -2.12 -9.47
CA SER A 234 10.01 -1.50 -8.73
C SER A 234 10.65 -2.48 -7.75
N ARG A 235 9.88 -3.49 -7.32
CA ARG A 235 10.28 -4.60 -6.44
C ARG A 235 9.61 -5.89 -6.92
N LYS A 236 10.34 -6.99 -6.89
CA LYS A 236 9.83 -8.31 -7.23
C LYS A 236 9.93 -9.22 -6.01
N ASP A 237 8.79 -9.56 -5.42
CA ASP A 237 8.71 -10.52 -4.32
C ASP A 237 8.54 -11.96 -4.84
N ARG A 238 8.26 -12.10 -6.14
CA ARG A 238 8.12 -13.35 -6.90
C ARG A 238 8.51 -13.14 -8.36
N GLU A 239 8.77 -14.20 -9.08
CA GLU A 239 9.13 -14.13 -10.51
C GLU A 239 7.90 -13.94 -11.41
N TYR A 240 6.77 -14.51 -11.03
CA TYR A 240 5.49 -14.44 -11.75
C TYR A 240 4.31 -14.33 -10.80
N ILE A 241 3.14 -14.03 -11.35
CA ILE A 241 1.87 -14.05 -10.63
C ILE A 241 0.95 -15.11 -11.24
N PRO A 242 0.19 -15.91 -10.44
CA PRO A 242 -0.87 -16.76 -10.93
C PRO A 242 -1.93 -15.96 -11.68
N ILE A 243 -2.25 -16.36 -12.91
CA ILE A 243 -3.22 -15.70 -13.80
C ILE A 243 -4.51 -16.51 -13.83
N LYS A 244 -5.64 -15.85 -13.59
CA LYS A 244 -6.97 -16.44 -13.72
C LYS A 244 -7.73 -15.72 -14.84
N ILE A 245 -8.01 -16.42 -15.91
CA ILE A 245 -8.72 -15.88 -17.09
C ILE A 245 -10.21 -16.17 -16.93
N LEU A 246 -11.03 -15.13 -16.71
CA LEU A 246 -12.48 -15.27 -16.72
C LEU A 246 -13.02 -15.12 -18.13
N THR A 247 -13.67 -16.15 -18.66
CA THR A 247 -14.18 -16.14 -20.04
C THR A 247 -15.40 -17.05 -20.21
N ARG A 248 -16.31 -16.68 -21.12
CA ARG A 248 -17.37 -17.56 -21.60
C ARG A 248 -17.00 -18.27 -22.89
N GLN A 249 -15.88 -17.92 -23.50
CA GLN A 249 -15.41 -18.48 -24.75
C GLN A 249 -14.43 -19.64 -24.48
N ASN A 250 -14.35 -20.58 -25.37
CA ASN A 250 -13.30 -21.57 -25.37
C ASN A 250 -12.02 -20.91 -25.91
N LEU A 251 -11.01 -20.80 -25.07
CA LEU A 251 -9.69 -20.29 -25.46
C LEU A 251 -8.78 -21.45 -25.83
N SER A 252 -8.06 -21.30 -26.94
CA SER A 252 -6.97 -22.19 -27.32
C SER A 252 -5.67 -21.78 -26.65
N ALA A 253 -4.69 -22.66 -26.60
CA ALA A 253 -3.35 -22.34 -26.04
C ALA A 253 -2.69 -21.14 -26.75
N ASN A 254 -2.97 -20.95 -28.06
CA ASN A 254 -2.46 -19.84 -28.85
C ASN A 254 -3.03 -18.49 -28.40
N ASP A 255 -4.25 -18.44 -27.87
CA ASP A 255 -4.89 -17.19 -27.44
C ASP A 255 -4.19 -16.56 -26.25
N TYR A 256 -3.52 -17.35 -25.39
CA TYR A 256 -2.81 -16.86 -24.19
C TYR A 256 -1.29 -17.19 -24.19
N ALA A 257 -0.73 -17.55 -25.34
CA ALA A 257 0.71 -17.83 -25.49
C ALA A 257 1.61 -16.61 -25.17
N CYS A 258 1.05 -15.38 -25.23
CA CYS A 258 1.75 -14.15 -24.88
C CYS A 258 1.97 -13.96 -23.36
N ILE A 259 1.22 -14.67 -22.50
CA ILE A 259 1.28 -14.53 -21.05
C ILE A 259 2.59 -15.12 -20.51
N GLN A 260 3.29 -14.32 -19.68
CA GLN A 260 4.57 -14.69 -19.07
C GLN A 260 4.37 -15.21 -17.64
N SER A 261 3.47 -16.18 -17.47
CA SER A 261 3.25 -16.89 -16.21
C SER A 261 3.11 -18.39 -16.47
N PRO A 262 3.75 -19.26 -15.67
CA PRO A 262 3.56 -20.71 -15.77
C PRO A 262 2.24 -21.18 -15.15
N GLU A 263 1.58 -20.35 -14.34
CA GLU A 263 0.33 -20.66 -13.66
C GLU A 263 -0.83 -19.90 -14.30
N ILE A 264 -1.55 -20.57 -15.22
CA ILE A 264 -2.71 -20.01 -15.91
C ILE A 264 -3.91 -20.92 -15.67
N GLY A 265 -4.98 -20.36 -15.09
CA GLY A 265 -6.27 -21.00 -14.93
C GLY A 265 -7.34 -20.37 -15.82
N ILE A 266 -8.14 -21.18 -16.51
CA ILE A 266 -9.31 -20.72 -17.28
C ILE A 266 -10.56 -20.98 -16.46
N HIS A 267 -11.38 -19.95 -16.27
CA HIS A 267 -12.58 -19.95 -15.44
C HIS A 267 -13.77 -19.46 -16.23
N HIS A 268 -14.88 -20.17 -16.13
CA HIS A 268 -16.12 -19.79 -16.81
C HIS A 268 -17.15 -19.14 -15.88
N ASN A 269 -16.90 -19.21 -14.55
CA ASN A 269 -17.79 -18.66 -13.51
C ASN A 269 -16.94 -17.96 -12.42
N LEU A 270 -17.53 -16.93 -11.81
CA LEU A 270 -16.90 -16.20 -10.70
C LEU A 270 -16.63 -17.11 -9.48
N SER A 271 -17.53 -18.04 -9.18
CA SER A 271 -17.41 -18.96 -8.04
C SER A 271 -16.17 -19.86 -8.07
N THR A 272 -15.56 -20.05 -9.23
CA THR A 272 -14.34 -20.87 -9.38
C THR A 272 -13.06 -20.08 -9.25
N LEU A 273 -13.14 -18.73 -9.09
CA LEU A 273 -11.97 -17.85 -9.02
C LEU A 273 -11.28 -17.85 -7.64
N GLY A 274 -11.92 -18.38 -6.58
CA GLY A 274 -11.35 -18.36 -5.22
C GLY A 274 -11.15 -16.94 -4.69
N LEU A 275 -12.17 -16.07 -4.87
CA LEU A 275 -12.15 -14.66 -4.46
C LEU A 275 -12.17 -14.48 -2.94
N GLU A 276 -12.53 -15.50 -2.21
CA GLU A 276 -12.64 -15.54 -0.75
C GLU A 276 -11.29 -15.74 -0.02
N LYS A 277 -10.18 -15.71 -0.75
CA LYS A 277 -8.84 -15.89 -0.18
C LYS A 277 -7.81 -14.93 -0.75
N GLY A 278 -7.03 -14.30 0.14
CA GLY A 278 -5.86 -13.53 -0.19
C GLY A 278 -6.14 -12.21 -0.92
N PHE A 279 -5.11 -11.57 -1.41
CA PHE A 279 -5.21 -10.35 -2.21
C PHE A 279 -5.39 -10.72 -3.69
N ASN A 280 -6.55 -10.43 -4.27
CA ASN A 280 -6.87 -10.63 -5.67
C ASN A 280 -6.86 -9.29 -6.39
N LEU A 281 -5.98 -9.15 -7.38
CA LEU A 281 -5.97 -7.99 -8.27
C LEU A 281 -6.79 -8.31 -9.53
N ILE A 282 -7.80 -7.50 -9.83
CA ILE A 282 -8.68 -7.69 -10.97
C ILE A 282 -8.42 -6.54 -11.94
N GLU A 283 -8.03 -6.86 -13.16
CA GLU A 283 -7.80 -5.88 -14.22
C GLU A 283 -8.76 -6.11 -15.40
N GLY A 284 -9.49 -5.07 -15.80
CA GLY A 284 -10.46 -5.19 -16.89
C GLY A 284 -11.18 -3.89 -17.19
N GLY A 285 -12.10 -3.94 -18.12
CA GLY A 285 -13.01 -2.83 -18.43
C GLY A 285 -14.33 -2.88 -17.65
N TYR A 286 -15.25 -1.98 -17.98
CA TYR A 286 -16.51 -1.80 -17.25
C TYR A 286 -17.42 -3.02 -17.26
N GLU A 287 -17.50 -3.80 -18.35
CA GLU A 287 -18.29 -5.05 -18.37
C GLU A 287 -17.82 -6.05 -17.31
N MET A 288 -16.49 -6.12 -17.13
CA MET A 288 -15.90 -6.98 -16.10
C MET A 288 -16.14 -6.40 -14.70
N LEU A 289 -16.00 -5.09 -14.52
CA LEU A 289 -16.31 -4.42 -13.26
C LEU A 289 -17.78 -4.70 -12.84
N GLU A 290 -18.73 -4.58 -13.76
CA GLU A 290 -20.14 -4.90 -13.50
C GLU A 290 -20.33 -6.36 -13.02
N SER A 291 -19.57 -7.29 -13.57
CA SER A 291 -19.63 -8.71 -13.17
C SER A 291 -19.12 -8.94 -11.77
N PHE A 292 -18.18 -8.11 -11.30
CA PHE A 292 -17.56 -8.24 -9.96
C PHE A 292 -18.24 -7.40 -8.87
N LYS A 293 -19.34 -6.69 -9.17
CA LYS A 293 -19.97 -5.73 -8.28
C LYS A 293 -20.15 -6.26 -6.85
N GLU A 294 -20.70 -7.46 -6.70
CA GLU A 294 -20.98 -8.09 -5.38
C GLU A 294 -19.73 -8.68 -4.69
N HIS A 295 -18.60 -8.73 -5.39
CA HIS A 295 -17.34 -9.28 -4.90
C HIS A 295 -16.24 -8.22 -4.69
N LEU A 296 -16.59 -6.96 -4.96
CA LEU A 296 -15.66 -5.85 -4.92
C LEU A 296 -15.41 -5.39 -3.48
N ASP A 297 -14.14 -5.34 -3.05
CA ASP A 297 -13.77 -4.68 -1.80
C ASP A 297 -13.25 -3.26 -2.05
N ALA A 298 -12.55 -3.02 -3.16
CA ALA A 298 -12.13 -1.67 -3.53
C ALA A 298 -12.02 -1.50 -5.05
N LEU A 299 -12.19 -0.26 -5.49
CA LEU A 299 -11.98 0.17 -6.87
C LEU A 299 -10.83 1.20 -6.92
N LEU A 300 -9.82 0.92 -7.74
CA LEU A 300 -8.77 1.85 -8.10
C LEU A 300 -8.95 2.32 -9.54
N LEU A 301 -9.22 3.61 -9.70
CA LEU A 301 -9.22 4.27 -11.01
C LEU A 301 -7.91 5.06 -11.17
N ILE A 302 -7.22 4.84 -12.28
CA ILE A 302 -6.03 5.60 -12.67
C ILE A 302 -6.39 6.40 -13.90
N PHE A 303 -6.49 7.72 -13.74
CA PHE A 303 -6.83 8.63 -14.82
C PHE A 303 -5.57 9.24 -15.45
N SER A 304 -5.43 9.08 -16.75
CA SER A 304 -4.57 9.94 -17.56
C SER A 304 -5.38 11.20 -17.96
N PRO A 305 -4.86 12.44 -17.75
CA PRO A 305 -5.59 13.67 -18.04
C PRO A 305 -5.62 13.98 -19.55
N VAL A 306 -6.12 13.04 -20.32
CA VAL A 306 -6.21 13.11 -21.79
C VAL A 306 -7.64 12.76 -22.23
N PHE A 307 -8.13 13.46 -23.24
CA PHE A 307 -9.34 13.11 -23.98
C PHE A 307 -8.94 12.51 -25.32
N GLU A 308 -9.14 11.21 -25.53
CA GLU A 308 -8.78 10.52 -26.77
C GLU A 308 -9.65 9.26 -26.95
N GLY A 309 -10.09 9.02 -28.19
CA GLY A 309 -10.90 7.87 -28.55
C GLY A 309 -12.34 7.96 -28.06
N GLU A 310 -13.08 6.88 -28.23
CA GLU A 310 -14.46 6.76 -27.73
C GLU A 310 -14.46 6.35 -26.28
N GLY A 311 -15.30 7.03 -25.47
CA GLY A 311 -15.51 6.69 -24.07
C GLY A 311 -16.36 5.44 -23.92
N GLU A 312 -15.99 4.61 -22.96
CA GLU A 312 -16.76 3.41 -22.60
C GLU A 312 -17.88 3.75 -21.61
N LYS A 313 -18.96 2.98 -21.65
CA LYS A 313 -20.13 3.20 -20.80
C LYS A 313 -20.28 2.10 -19.76
N ILE A 314 -20.53 2.51 -18.51
CA ILE A 314 -21.01 1.64 -17.46
C ILE A 314 -22.55 1.57 -17.53
N ARG A 315 -23.11 0.37 -17.36
CA ARG A 315 -24.57 0.14 -17.46
C ARG A 315 -25.25 0.07 -16.10
N GLN A 316 -24.49 -0.35 -15.08
CA GLN A 316 -24.98 -0.49 -13.71
C GLN A 316 -24.56 0.68 -12.85
N ARG A 317 -25.40 1.04 -11.88
CA ARG A 317 -25.06 2.01 -10.86
C ARG A 317 -24.16 1.37 -9.80
N PHE A 318 -23.10 2.08 -9.43
CA PHE A 318 -22.22 1.79 -8.29
C PHE A 318 -22.32 2.96 -7.31
N ASP A 319 -22.69 2.68 -6.08
CA ASP A 319 -22.63 3.64 -4.98
C ASP A 319 -21.31 3.40 -4.23
N LEU A 320 -20.34 4.28 -4.47
CA LEU A 320 -18.97 4.14 -3.99
C LEU A 320 -18.66 5.22 -2.97
N LYS A 321 -17.98 4.85 -1.88
CA LYS A 321 -17.46 5.80 -0.91
C LYS A 321 -16.00 6.11 -1.24
N TYR A 322 -15.68 7.39 -1.25
CA TYR A 322 -14.31 7.88 -1.48
C TYR A 322 -13.38 7.47 -0.33
N LEU A 323 -12.25 6.90 -0.67
CA LEU A 323 -11.17 6.60 0.27
C LEU A 323 -10.06 7.64 0.20
N HIS A 324 -9.45 7.80 -0.98
CA HIS A 324 -8.32 8.70 -1.18
C HIS A 324 -8.05 9.02 -2.65
N SER A 325 -7.30 10.11 -2.89
CA SER A 325 -6.76 10.46 -4.22
C SER A 325 -5.40 11.11 -4.11
N TYR A 326 -4.56 10.85 -5.10
CA TYR A 326 -3.26 11.47 -5.26
C TYR A 326 -2.87 11.51 -6.75
N SER A 327 -1.86 12.29 -7.09
CA SER A 327 -1.33 12.32 -8.46
C SER A 327 0.13 11.91 -8.51
N ILE A 328 0.52 11.29 -9.62
CA ILE A 328 1.89 10.88 -9.90
C ILE A 328 2.37 11.52 -11.20
N LYS A 329 3.41 12.35 -11.09
CA LYS A 329 4.04 13.02 -12.24
C LYS A 329 5.27 12.24 -12.72
N ASN A 330 5.36 12.07 -14.04
CA ASN A 330 6.54 11.52 -14.70
C ASN A 330 6.73 12.11 -16.09
N ASN A 331 7.87 12.78 -16.34
CA ASN A 331 8.25 13.35 -17.64
C ASN A 331 7.13 14.19 -18.29
N GLY A 332 6.51 15.09 -17.51
CA GLY A 332 5.44 15.97 -17.98
C GLY A 332 4.06 15.31 -18.10
N LYS A 333 3.94 14.01 -17.83
CA LYS A 333 2.65 13.29 -17.73
C LYS A 333 2.28 13.14 -16.29
N GLU A 334 1.02 13.43 -15.95
CA GLU A 334 0.48 13.29 -14.61
C GLU A 334 -0.70 12.32 -14.66
N ASP A 335 -0.69 11.29 -13.82
CA ASP A 335 -1.82 10.41 -13.63
C ASP A 335 -2.45 10.68 -12.26
N VAL A 336 -3.78 10.59 -12.18
CA VAL A 336 -4.55 10.75 -10.95
C VAL A 336 -5.09 9.40 -10.51
N PHE A 337 -4.82 9.05 -9.26
CA PHE A 337 -5.29 7.82 -8.62
C PHE A 337 -6.48 8.15 -7.74
N LEU A 338 -7.57 7.42 -7.92
CA LEU A 338 -8.79 7.51 -7.12
C LEU A 338 -9.12 6.14 -6.53
N TRP A 339 -9.19 6.09 -5.20
CA TRP A 339 -9.53 4.90 -4.44
C TRP A 339 -10.93 5.01 -3.87
N PHE A 340 -11.71 3.95 -4.04
CA PHE A 340 -13.08 3.86 -3.54
C PHE A 340 -13.32 2.51 -2.88
N GLN A 341 -14.29 2.49 -1.96
CA GLN A 341 -14.91 1.26 -1.44
C GLN A 341 -16.40 1.23 -1.84
N PRO A 342 -17.02 0.05 -1.95
CA PRO A 342 -18.45 -0.11 -2.15
C PRO A 342 -19.29 0.48 -1.03
#